data_c6a659285496180afe5087e5ae6f180a
#
_entry.id   c6a659285496180afe5087e5ae6f180a
#
_cell.length_a   1.000
_cell.length_b   1.000
_cell.length_c   1.000
_cell.angle_alpha   90.00
_cell.angle_beta   90.00
_cell.angle_gamma   90.00
#
_symmetry.space_group_name_H-M   'P 1'
#
loop_
_entity.id
_entity.type
_entity.pdbx_description
1 polymer ?
#
loop_
_entity_poly.entity_id
_entity_poly.type
_entity_poly.pdbx_seq_one_letter_code
_entity_poly.pdbx_strand_id
1 'polypeptide(L)'
;MYRRRFRLRNVSSLVEAKLSFERTMTDHERESCYSKNRSVLTKLLVSLLHVPKITISTWCLQVLSLLTILEVKALPSPLAERKCLVLDTELNKWDLPGITNLLQSSPDLEKLVVNLVPSCNSKLEFKPEFINDYNFDHEEFWNSKRTFECLSLHLKTVEIVGFEAKCFGLPFVLGFVQFLLKHARVLEKMVIYEKREATNQTPTLVEAREFLQVTQLILSYQKSSPNAVVMFS
;
A
#
# COMPACT_ATOMS: atom_id res chain seq x y z
N MET A 1 14.83 28.31 5.43
CA MET A 1 13.63 27.44 5.48
C MET A 1 12.85 27.56 4.18
N TYR A 2 13.09 26.72 3.20
CA TYR A 2 12.44 26.79 1.89
C TYR A 2 11.03 26.22 1.99
N ARG A 3 10.00 27.05 1.93
CA ARG A 3 8.60 26.63 1.74
C ARG A 3 8.46 26.15 0.29
N ARG A 4 8.61 24.88 0.01
CA ARG A 4 8.21 24.31 -1.29
C ARG A 4 6.68 24.38 -1.40
N ARG A 5 6.18 25.34 -2.18
CA ARG A 5 4.76 25.39 -2.57
C ARG A 5 4.60 24.63 -3.87
N PHE A 6 4.01 23.45 -3.81
CA PHE A 6 3.63 22.73 -5.01
C PHE A 6 2.29 23.28 -5.52
N ARG A 7 2.22 23.65 -6.78
CA ARG A 7 0.97 23.98 -7.48
C ARG A 7 0.96 23.20 -8.79
N LEU A 8 -0.04 22.33 -8.94
CA LEU A 8 -0.34 21.70 -10.22
C LEU A 8 -1.18 22.70 -11.04
N ARG A 9 -0.82 22.87 -12.32
CA ARG A 9 -1.58 23.69 -13.26
C ARG A 9 -1.79 22.89 -14.54
N ASN A 10 -2.97 22.97 -15.13
CA ASN A 10 -3.31 22.31 -16.40
C ASN A 10 -2.99 20.80 -16.42
N VAL A 11 -3.41 20.07 -15.39
CA VAL A 11 -3.19 18.62 -15.24
C VAL A 11 -4.32 17.76 -15.79
N SER A 12 -5.32 18.37 -16.46
CA SER A 12 -6.53 17.67 -16.95
C SER A 12 -6.27 16.55 -17.96
N SER A 13 -5.14 16.58 -18.65
CA SER A 13 -4.71 15.53 -19.59
C SER A 13 -3.77 14.48 -18.98
N LEU A 14 -3.54 14.54 -17.67
CA LEU A 14 -2.62 13.64 -16.99
C LEU A 14 -3.26 12.26 -16.82
N VAL A 15 -2.64 11.22 -17.35
CA VAL A 15 -3.12 9.83 -17.26
C VAL A 15 -2.41 9.02 -16.18
N GLU A 16 -1.24 9.47 -15.74
CA GLU A 16 -0.46 8.82 -14.69
C GLU A 16 0.24 9.86 -13.81
N ALA A 17 0.27 9.63 -12.51
CA ALA A 17 1.00 10.44 -11.55
C ALA A 17 1.73 9.57 -10.51
N LYS A 18 2.96 9.96 -10.17
CA LYS A 18 3.73 9.33 -9.09
C LYS A 18 3.99 10.35 -7.98
N LEU A 19 3.50 10.04 -6.78
CA LEU A 19 3.76 10.79 -5.56
C LEU A 19 4.82 10.06 -4.73
N SER A 20 6.06 10.53 -4.87
CA SER A 20 7.20 10.04 -4.10
C SER A 20 7.92 11.23 -3.49
N PHE A 21 8.10 11.20 -2.19
CA PHE A 21 8.86 12.21 -1.47
C PHE A 21 10.07 11.55 -0.82
N GLU A 22 11.24 12.03 -1.16
CA GLU A 22 12.47 11.61 -0.50
C GLU A 22 12.57 12.25 0.89
N ARG A 23 13.02 11.45 1.83
CA ARG A 23 13.17 11.85 3.21
C ARG A 23 14.56 12.48 3.42
N THR A 24 14.62 13.79 3.60
CA THR A 24 15.86 14.54 3.87
C THR A 24 15.86 15.21 5.25
N MET A 25 15.24 14.59 6.28
CA MET A 25 14.95 15.31 7.51
C MET A 25 15.78 14.88 8.72
N THR A 26 16.19 15.89 9.51
CA THR A 26 16.73 15.74 10.86
C THR A 26 15.61 15.42 11.87
N ASP A 27 15.93 14.70 12.94
CA ASP A 27 14.97 14.14 13.89
C ASP A 27 14.04 15.16 14.59
N HIS A 28 14.48 16.39 14.76
CA HIS A 28 13.71 17.45 15.43
C HIS A 28 12.59 18.07 14.59
N GLU A 29 12.55 17.84 13.27
CA GLU A 29 11.56 18.46 12.37
C GLU A 29 10.36 17.55 12.04
N ARG A 30 10.36 16.29 12.52
CA ARG A 30 9.45 15.24 12.08
C ARG A 30 7.97 15.57 12.33
N GLU A 31 7.62 15.98 13.52
CA GLU A 31 6.22 16.18 13.94
C GLU A 31 5.54 17.38 13.26
N SER A 32 6.26 18.52 13.19
CA SER A 32 5.78 19.68 12.44
C SER A 32 5.74 19.46 10.94
N CYS A 33 6.50 18.48 10.46
CA CYS A 33 6.60 18.14 9.05
C CYS A 33 5.45 17.26 8.58
N TYR A 34 5.01 16.29 9.38
CA TYR A 34 3.85 15.46 9.04
C TYR A 34 2.59 16.30 8.87
N SER A 35 2.30 17.22 9.80
CA SER A 35 1.10 18.06 9.73
C SER A 35 1.09 19.00 8.50
N LYS A 36 2.25 19.55 8.12
CA LYS A 36 2.42 20.40 6.94
C LYS A 36 2.33 19.60 5.64
N ASN A 37 3.00 18.47 5.58
CA ASN A 37 3.03 17.61 4.41
C ASN A 37 1.68 16.95 4.15
N ARG A 38 0.92 16.66 5.19
CA ARG A 38 -0.47 16.22 5.13
C ARG A 38 -1.32 17.16 4.28
N SER A 39 -1.34 18.46 4.59
CA SER A 39 -2.12 19.43 3.82
C SER A 39 -1.70 19.50 2.35
N VAL A 40 -0.39 19.35 2.08
CA VAL A 40 0.14 19.33 0.72
C VAL A 40 -0.29 18.04 -0.01
N LEU A 41 -0.12 16.88 0.62
CA LEU A 41 -0.48 15.59 0.03
C LEU A 41 -1.98 15.52 -0.27
N THR A 42 -2.83 15.93 0.67
CA THR A 42 -4.29 15.95 0.46
C THR A 42 -4.66 16.85 -0.73
N LYS A 43 -4.07 18.05 -0.82
CA LYS A 43 -4.32 18.97 -1.95
C LYS A 43 -3.85 18.38 -3.28
N LEU A 44 -2.68 17.71 -3.30
CA LEU A 44 -2.19 17.03 -4.50
C LEU A 44 -3.13 15.90 -4.92
N LEU A 45 -3.56 15.05 -3.99
CA LEU A 45 -4.50 13.98 -4.29
C LEU A 45 -5.83 14.49 -4.82
N VAL A 46 -6.36 15.58 -4.24
CA VAL A 46 -7.57 16.25 -4.74
C VAL A 46 -7.37 16.79 -6.15
N SER A 47 -6.21 17.38 -6.45
CA SER A 47 -5.90 17.87 -7.81
C SER A 47 -5.72 16.75 -8.83
N LEU A 48 -5.49 15.51 -8.39
CA LEU A 48 -5.26 14.33 -9.22
C LEU A 48 -6.45 13.37 -9.22
N LEU A 49 -7.65 13.82 -8.85
CA LEU A 49 -8.87 12.99 -8.78
C LEU A 49 -9.19 12.32 -10.12
N HIS A 50 -9.00 13.04 -11.21
CA HIS A 50 -9.27 12.60 -12.58
C HIS A 50 -8.17 11.67 -13.16
N VAL A 51 -7.06 11.48 -12.43
CA VAL A 51 -5.94 10.67 -12.94
C VAL A 51 -6.22 9.19 -12.72
N PRO A 52 -6.35 8.38 -13.79
CA PRO A 52 -6.74 6.98 -13.68
C PRO A 52 -5.67 6.09 -13.06
N LYS A 53 -4.37 6.46 -13.13
CA LYS A 53 -3.27 5.70 -12.54
C LYS A 53 -2.44 6.55 -11.61
N ILE A 54 -2.35 6.14 -10.34
CA ILE A 54 -1.51 6.82 -9.35
C ILE A 54 -0.56 5.83 -8.68
N THR A 55 0.69 6.28 -8.51
CA THR A 55 1.71 5.58 -7.71
C THR A 55 1.96 6.36 -6.43
N ILE A 56 1.90 5.68 -5.29
CA ILE A 56 2.06 6.25 -3.95
C ILE A 56 3.21 5.52 -3.24
N SER A 57 4.18 6.29 -2.72
CA SER A 57 5.31 5.74 -1.96
C SER A 57 4.98 5.54 -0.47
N THR A 58 5.78 4.69 0.20
CA THR A 58 5.71 4.41 1.65
C THR A 58 5.51 5.66 2.49
N TRP A 59 6.31 6.70 2.27
CA TRP A 59 6.19 7.91 3.06
C TRP A 59 4.82 8.59 2.92
N CYS A 60 4.28 8.64 1.70
CA CYS A 60 2.94 9.18 1.47
C CYS A 60 1.87 8.32 2.16
N LEU A 61 2.01 6.99 2.13
CA LEU A 61 1.10 6.08 2.85
C LEU A 61 1.11 6.35 4.35
N GLN A 62 2.27 6.54 4.95
CA GLN A 62 2.40 6.85 6.37
C GLN A 62 1.79 8.20 6.74
N VAL A 63 1.94 9.23 5.90
CA VAL A 63 1.24 10.51 6.08
C VAL A 63 -0.28 10.33 6.02
N LEU A 64 -0.78 9.49 5.10
CA LEU A 64 -2.21 9.16 5.01
C LEU A 64 -2.69 8.32 6.21
N SER A 65 -1.84 7.43 6.72
CA SER A 65 -2.14 6.63 7.90
C SER A 65 -2.41 7.48 9.13
N LEU A 66 -1.64 8.53 9.32
CA LEU A 66 -1.87 9.51 10.39
C LEU A 66 -3.24 10.18 10.28
N LEU A 67 -3.73 10.43 9.06
CA LEU A 67 -5.07 10.98 8.85
C LEU A 67 -6.16 10.05 9.33
N THR A 68 -5.99 8.76 9.05
CA THR A 68 -6.98 7.73 9.38
C THR A 68 -7.01 7.44 10.87
N ILE A 69 -5.85 7.38 11.51
CA ILE A 69 -5.72 7.09 12.96
C ILE A 69 -6.25 8.28 13.80
N LEU A 70 -6.02 9.51 13.36
CA LEU A 70 -6.48 10.71 14.06
C LEU A 70 -7.97 11.04 13.84
N GLU A 71 -8.74 10.13 13.24
CA GLU A 71 -10.17 10.32 12.89
C GLU A 71 -10.44 11.61 12.10
N VAL A 72 -9.42 12.18 11.49
CA VAL A 72 -9.57 13.32 10.62
C VAL A 72 -10.18 12.84 9.31
N LYS A 73 -11.27 13.46 8.92
CA LYS A 73 -12.08 13.14 7.74
C LYS A 73 -11.26 12.51 6.63
N ALA A 74 -11.70 11.33 6.17
CA ALA A 74 -11.18 10.63 5.00
C ALA A 74 -10.91 11.62 3.85
N LEU A 75 -10.03 11.24 2.92
CA LEU A 75 -9.86 11.98 1.67
C LEU A 75 -11.25 12.29 1.10
N PRO A 76 -11.47 13.50 0.56
CA PRO A 76 -12.75 13.82 -0.06
C PRO A 76 -13.10 12.73 -1.06
N SER A 77 -14.25 12.13 -0.84
CA SER A 77 -14.81 11.05 -1.69
C SER A 77 -15.45 11.65 -2.94
N PRO A 78 -15.54 10.88 -4.00
CA PRO A 78 -14.77 9.70 -4.39
C PRO A 78 -13.70 10.04 -5.44
N LEU A 79 -12.59 9.32 -5.42
CA LEU A 79 -11.64 9.30 -6.54
C LEU A 79 -12.19 8.39 -7.66
N ALA A 80 -13.41 8.66 -8.11
CA ALA A 80 -14.22 7.76 -8.94
C ALA A 80 -13.59 7.36 -10.27
N GLU A 81 -12.61 8.11 -10.77
CA GLU A 81 -11.95 7.80 -12.05
C GLU A 81 -10.71 6.92 -11.90
N ARG A 82 -10.31 6.58 -10.67
CA ARG A 82 -9.09 5.81 -10.45
C ARG A 82 -9.29 4.34 -10.77
N LYS A 83 -8.65 3.89 -11.83
CA LYS A 83 -8.69 2.50 -12.29
C LYS A 83 -7.49 1.67 -11.83
N CYS A 84 -6.34 2.32 -11.59
CA CYS A 84 -5.11 1.64 -11.21
C CYS A 84 -4.42 2.38 -10.05
N LEU A 85 -4.14 1.64 -8.97
CA LEU A 85 -3.37 2.11 -7.84
C LEU A 85 -2.07 1.29 -7.74
N VAL A 86 -0.95 1.99 -7.71
CA VAL A 86 0.38 1.40 -7.52
C VAL A 86 0.92 1.87 -6.16
N LEU A 87 1.34 0.94 -5.33
CA LEU A 87 1.93 1.19 -4.03
C LEU A 87 3.40 0.79 -4.06
N ASP A 88 4.30 1.75 -3.95
CA ASP A 88 5.72 1.48 -3.70
C ASP A 88 5.91 1.46 -2.17
N THR A 89 5.91 0.30 -1.52
CA THR A 89 5.78 0.18 -0.06
C THR A 89 6.63 -0.94 0.52
N GLU A 90 7.09 -0.75 1.76
CA GLU A 90 7.67 -1.82 2.58
C GLU A 90 6.58 -2.75 3.15
N LEU A 91 5.34 -2.36 3.02
CA LEU A 91 4.14 -3.00 3.57
C LEU A 91 4.30 -3.32 5.06
N ASN A 92 4.65 -2.31 5.83
CA ASN A 92 4.73 -2.41 7.28
C ASN A 92 3.41 -1.98 7.95
N LYS A 93 3.32 -2.20 9.27
CA LYS A 93 2.16 -1.85 10.10
C LYS A 93 1.64 -0.42 9.84
N TRP A 94 2.53 0.55 9.66
CA TRP A 94 2.20 1.97 9.53
C TRP A 94 1.69 2.37 8.15
N ASP A 95 1.85 1.51 7.15
CA ASP A 95 1.34 1.74 5.80
C ASP A 95 -0.14 1.34 5.68
N LEU A 96 -0.59 0.39 6.52
CA LEU A 96 -1.91 -0.23 6.42
C LEU A 96 -3.09 0.75 6.48
N PRO A 97 -3.16 1.71 7.44
CA PRO A 97 -4.27 2.67 7.47
C PRO A 97 -4.29 3.58 6.25
N GLY A 98 -3.12 3.96 5.72
CA GLY A 98 -3.01 4.74 4.49
C GLY A 98 -3.50 3.97 3.26
N ILE A 99 -3.16 2.68 3.18
CA ILE A 99 -3.65 1.80 2.11
C ILE A 99 -5.17 1.67 2.17
N THR A 100 -5.75 1.44 3.36
CA THR A 100 -7.20 1.34 3.50
C THR A 100 -7.91 2.63 3.15
N ASN A 101 -7.33 3.79 3.49
CA ASN A 101 -7.86 5.09 3.10
C ASN A 101 -7.90 5.25 1.55
N LEU A 102 -6.85 4.83 0.86
CA LEU A 102 -6.80 4.86 -0.60
C LEU A 102 -7.79 3.89 -1.25
N LEU A 103 -7.93 2.68 -0.73
CA LEU A 103 -8.93 1.72 -1.21
C LEU A 103 -10.36 2.25 -1.01
N GLN A 104 -10.65 2.83 0.15
CA GLN A 104 -11.95 3.42 0.46
C GLN A 104 -12.29 4.62 -0.42
N SER A 105 -11.28 5.41 -0.79
CA SER A 105 -11.46 6.58 -1.66
C SER A 105 -11.37 6.27 -3.17
N SER A 106 -11.20 5.02 -3.56
CA SER A 106 -11.09 4.58 -4.96
C SER A 106 -12.13 3.50 -5.29
N PRO A 107 -13.43 3.83 -5.35
CA PRO A 107 -14.50 2.84 -5.50
C PRO A 107 -14.38 2.04 -6.81
N ASP A 108 -13.97 2.68 -7.90
CA ASP A 108 -13.88 2.07 -9.25
C ASP A 108 -12.53 1.42 -9.55
N LEU A 109 -11.73 1.11 -8.53
CA LEU A 109 -10.39 0.53 -8.70
C LEU A 109 -10.47 -0.87 -9.30
N GLU A 110 -9.86 -1.07 -10.46
CA GLU A 110 -9.84 -2.34 -11.19
C GLU A 110 -8.51 -3.10 -11.02
N LYS A 111 -7.41 -2.37 -10.83
CA LYS A 111 -6.06 -2.94 -10.69
C LYS A 111 -5.32 -2.36 -9.50
N LEU A 112 -4.77 -3.24 -8.67
CA LEU A 112 -3.86 -2.90 -7.58
C LEU A 112 -2.49 -3.53 -7.82
N VAL A 113 -1.44 -2.71 -7.80
CA VAL A 113 -0.05 -3.15 -7.88
C VAL A 113 0.66 -2.77 -6.59
N VAL A 114 1.32 -3.73 -5.97
CA VAL A 114 2.11 -3.53 -4.75
C VAL A 114 3.55 -3.88 -5.05
N ASN A 115 4.39 -2.88 -5.20
CA ASN A 115 5.82 -3.04 -5.32
C ASN A 115 6.41 -3.06 -3.91
N LEU A 116 6.87 -4.22 -3.48
CA LEU A 116 7.55 -4.38 -2.21
C LEU A 116 8.97 -3.82 -2.36
N VAL A 117 9.19 -2.66 -1.78
CA VAL A 117 10.51 -2.02 -1.78
C VAL A 117 11.31 -2.52 -0.58
N PRO A 118 12.61 -2.78 -0.72
CA PRO A 118 13.46 -3.15 0.41
C PRO A 118 13.36 -2.09 1.49
N SER A 119 13.29 -2.51 2.74
CA SER A 119 13.42 -1.59 3.86
C SER A 119 14.76 -0.89 3.73
N CYS A 120 14.76 0.32 3.21
CA CYS A 120 15.89 1.21 3.38
C CYS A 120 16.05 1.36 4.88
N ASN A 121 17.20 1.08 5.47
CA ASN A 121 17.57 1.21 6.89
C ASN A 121 17.08 2.48 7.61
N SER A 122 16.17 3.19 7.02
CA SER A 122 15.31 4.18 7.61
C SER A 122 14.26 3.47 8.47
N LYS A 123 14.70 2.84 9.59
CA LYS A 123 13.77 2.68 10.69
C LYS A 123 13.12 4.05 10.86
N LEU A 124 11.87 4.18 10.45
CA LEU A 124 11.01 5.24 10.92
C LEU A 124 10.91 4.98 12.42
N GLU A 125 11.91 5.44 13.16
CA GLU A 125 11.80 5.57 14.58
C GLU A 125 10.78 6.69 14.81
N PHE A 126 9.50 6.31 14.72
CA PHE A 126 8.48 7.11 15.36
C PHE A 126 8.91 7.28 16.81
N LYS A 127 8.77 8.47 17.33
CA LYS A 127 9.03 8.69 18.75
C LYS A 127 8.25 7.67 19.57
N PRO A 128 8.78 7.16 20.69
CA PRO A 128 8.08 6.21 21.55
C PRO A 128 6.66 6.67 21.93
N GLU A 129 6.48 7.97 22.16
CA GLU A 129 5.17 8.55 22.46
C GLU A 129 4.18 8.35 21.29
N PHE A 130 4.63 8.55 20.05
CA PHE A 130 3.81 8.32 18.88
C PHE A 130 3.44 6.85 18.72
N ILE A 131 4.38 5.93 18.98
CA ILE A 131 4.12 4.48 18.92
C ILE A 131 3.09 4.07 19.97
N ASN A 132 3.15 4.64 21.16
CA ASN A 132 2.22 4.33 22.25
C ASN A 132 0.81 4.86 21.97
N ASP A 133 0.70 6.10 21.47
CA ASP A 133 -0.60 6.73 21.17
C ASP A 133 -1.31 6.09 19.98
N TYR A 134 -0.56 5.54 19.02
CA TYR A 134 -1.07 4.96 17.77
C TYR A 134 -0.75 3.47 17.61
N ASN A 135 -0.56 2.77 18.71
CA ASN A 135 -0.32 1.33 18.68
C ASN A 135 -1.65 0.60 18.44
N PHE A 136 -1.86 0.16 17.20
CA PHE A 136 -2.99 -0.70 16.85
C PHE A 136 -2.50 -2.12 16.52
N ASP A 137 -3.35 -3.10 16.81
CA ASP A 137 -3.13 -4.48 16.42
C ASP A 137 -3.40 -4.63 14.92
N HIS A 138 -2.43 -5.13 14.17
CA HIS A 138 -2.55 -5.28 12.71
C HIS A 138 -3.49 -6.43 12.32
N GLU A 139 -3.62 -7.47 13.13
CA GLU A 139 -4.55 -8.58 12.89
C GLU A 139 -5.98 -8.11 13.12
N GLU A 140 -6.24 -7.40 14.22
CA GLU A 140 -7.53 -6.78 14.50
C GLU A 140 -7.89 -5.75 13.43
N PHE A 141 -6.92 -5.00 12.94
CA PHE A 141 -7.09 -4.01 11.88
C PHE A 141 -7.69 -4.64 10.61
N TRP A 142 -7.18 -5.80 10.16
CA TRP A 142 -7.69 -6.51 8.99
C TRP A 142 -9.02 -7.22 9.26
N ASN A 143 -9.29 -7.60 10.50
CA ASN A 143 -10.53 -8.25 10.89
C ASN A 143 -11.67 -7.26 11.16
N SER A 144 -11.39 -5.94 11.16
CA SER A 144 -12.44 -4.92 11.31
C SER A 144 -13.47 -5.03 10.18
N LYS A 145 -14.77 -4.82 10.52
CA LYS A 145 -15.90 -4.91 9.56
C LYS A 145 -15.92 -3.76 8.56
N ARG A 146 -14.79 -3.47 7.93
CA ARG A 146 -14.72 -2.44 6.88
C ARG A 146 -15.10 -3.05 5.54
N THR A 147 -15.98 -2.39 4.83
CA THR A 147 -16.36 -2.76 3.45
C THR A 147 -15.71 -1.78 2.49
N PHE A 148 -15.12 -2.32 1.43
CA PHE A 148 -14.51 -1.53 0.36
C PHE A 148 -15.28 -1.82 -0.92
N GLU A 149 -15.87 -0.79 -1.50
CA GLU A 149 -16.67 -0.91 -2.73
C GLU A 149 -15.83 -1.48 -3.87
N CYS A 150 -14.62 -0.98 -4.05
CA CYS A 150 -13.70 -1.48 -5.06
C CYS A 150 -13.42 -2.99 -4.94
N LEU A 151 -13.20 -3.50 -3.72
CA LEU A 151 -12.95 -4.95 -3.53
C LEU A 151 -14.20 -5.79 -3.85
N SER A 152 -15.36 -5.25 -3.54
CA SER A 152 -16.62 -5.97 -3.73
C SER A 152 -17.07 -6.01 -5.18
N LEU A 153 -16.82 -4.95 -5.97
CA LEU A 153 -17.45 -4.74 -7.27
C LEU A 153 -16.50 -4.58 -8.46
N HIS A 154 -15.25 -4.14 -8.26
CA HIS A 154 -14.43 -3.67 -9.36
C HIS A 154 -13.02 -4.26 -9.44
N LEU A 155 -12.39 -4.63 -8.32
CA LEU A 155 -10.99 -5.07 -8.32
C LEU A 155 -10.83 -6.47 -8.94
N LYS A 156 -10.29 -6.49 -10.16
CA LYS A 156 -10.08 -7.70 -10.96
C LYS A 156 -8.66 -8.24 -10.88
N THR A 157 -7.69 -7.34 -10.77
CA THR A 157 -6.27 -7.73 -10.85
C THR A 157 -5.47 -7.18 -9.67
N VAL A 158 -4.70 -8.06 -9.05
CA VAL A 158 -3.71 -7.72 -8.04
C VAL A 158 -2.34 -8.22 -8.48
N GLU A 159 -1.33 -7.37 -8.39
CA GLU A 159 0.07 -7.74 -8.64
C GLU A 159 0.88 -7.39 -7.40
N ILE A 160 1.66 -8.33 -6.90
CA ILE A 160 2.62 -8.12 -5.81
C ILE A 160 4.00 -8.40 -6.37
N VAL A 161 4.84 -7.38 -6.42
CA VAL A 161 6.15 -7.42 -7.06
C VAL A 161 7.24 -7.30 -6.01
N GLY A 162 8.29 -8.11 -6.14
CA GLY A 162 9.42 -8.09 -5.22
C GLY A 162 9.19 -8.90 -3.95
N PHE A 163 8.39 -9.96 -4.04
CA PHE A 163 8.08 -10.84 -2.92
C PHE A 163 9.32 -11.64 -2.51
N GLU A 164 9.59 -11.69 -1.21
CA GLU A 164 10.65 -12.49 -0.60
C GLU A 164 10.07 -13.32 0.56
N ALA A 165 10.27 -14.65 0.52
CA ALA A 165 9.77 -15.54 1.57
C ALA A 165 10.44 -15.33 2.94
N LYS A 166 11.57 -14.63 2.99
CA LYS A 166 12.35 -14.36 4.20
C LYS A 166 12.35 -12.89 4.61
N CYS A 167 11.47 -12.05 4.08
CA CYS A 167 11.48 -10.64 4.46
C CYS A 167 10.90 -10.42 5.86
N PHE A 168 11.43 -9.43 6.58
CA PHE A 168 10.92 -9.03 7.90
C PHE A 168 9.44 -8.63 7.86
N GLY A 169 8.98 -8.10 6.72
CA GLY A 169 7.59 -7.70 6.50
C GLY A 169 6.65 -8.86 6.11
N LEU A 170 7.12 -10.10 6.01
CA LEU A 170 6.32 -11.23 5.54
C LEU A 170 4.95 -11.37 6.24
N PRO A 171 4.82 -11.24 7.58
CA PRO A 171 3.51 -11.33 8.23
C PRO A 171 2.51 -10.30 7.74
N PHE A 172 2.96 -9.05 7.47
CA PHE A 172 2.11 -7.99 6.95
C PHE A 172 1.72 -8.24 5.49
N VAL A 173 2.64 -8.77 4.68
CA VAL A 173 2.36 -9.16 3.28
C VAL A 173 1.32 -10.28 3.26
N LEU A 174 1.51 -11.33 4.07
CA LEU A 174 0.58 -12.45 4.16
C LEU A 174 -0.79 -12.03 4.65
N GLY A 175 -0.86 -11.19 5.70
CA GLY A 175 -2.11 -10.64 6.19
C GLY A 175 -2.84 -9.81 5.14
N PHE A 176 -2.11 -9.01 4.35
CA PHE A 176 -2.67 -8.22 3.27
C PHE A 176 -3.18 -9.08 2.11
N VAL A 177 -2.41 -10.10 1.70
CA VAL A 177 -2.84 -11.08 0.68
C VAL A 177 -4.12 -11.79 1.13
N GLN A 178 -4.15 -12.29 2.36
CA GLN A 178 -5.31 -12.94 2.94
C GLN A 178 -6.53 -12.03 2.96
N PHE A 179 -6.35 -10.77 3.37
CA PHE A 179 -7.39 -9.75 3.36
C PHE A 179 -7.95 -9.53 1.94
N LEU A 180 -7.09 -9.36 0.95
CA LEU A 180 -7.53 -9.16 -0.44
C LEU A 180 -8.30 -10.37 -0.97
N LEU A 181 -7.80 -11.60 -0.77
CA LEU A 181 -8.46 -12.83 -1.21
C LEU A 181 -9.83 -13.01 -0.54
N LYS A 182 -9.94 -12.64 0.75
CA LYS A 182 -11.18 -12.75 1.53
C LYS A 182 -12.23 -11.71 1.13
N HIS A 183 -11.84 -10.54 0.64
CA HIS A 183 -12.78 -9.42 0.41
C HIS A 183 -13.00 -9.07 -1.06
N ALA A 184 -12.07 -9.41 -1.96
CA ALA A 184 -12.18 -9.11 -3.39
C ALA A 184 -13.07 -10.14 -4.10
N ARG A 185 -14.38 -9.82 -4.22
CA ARG A 185 -15.42 -10.75 -4.73
C ARG A 185 -15.37 -10.97 -6.23
N VAL A 186 -14.81 -10.03 -6.98
CA VAL A 186 -14.72 -10.08 -8.45
C VAL A 186 -13.28 -10.25 -8.94
N LEU A 187 -12.38 -10.64 -8.05
CA LEU A 187 -10.99 -10.86 -8.38
C LEU A 187 -10.88 -12.00 -9.40
N GLU A 188 -10.21 -11.72 -10.51
CA GLU A 188 -9.92 -12.68 -11.57
C GLU A 188 -8.49 -13.22 -11.43
N LYS A 189 -7.55 -12.35 -11.08
CA LYS A 189 -6.12 -12.68 -11.11
C LYS A 189 -5.34 -12.01 -9.97
N MET A 190 -4.55 -12.80 -9.26
CA MET A 190 -3.52 -12.32 -8.35
C MET A 190 -2.17 -12.90 -8.78
N VAL A 191 -1.20 -12.05 -9.08
CA VAL A 191 0.16 -12.48 -9.46
C VAL A 191 1.15 -12.02 -8.41
N ILE A 192 1.95 -12.95 -7.93
CA ILE A 192 3.02 -12.69 -6.97
C ILE A 192 4.34 -12.93 -7.68
N TYR A 193 5.09 -11.87 -7.91
CA TYR A 193 6.39 -11.90 -8.55
C TYR A 193 7.47 -11.98 -7.48
N GLU A 194 8.23 -13.06 -7.51
CA GLU A 194 9.38 -13.21 -6.64
C GLU A 194 10.46 -12.18 -7.00
N LYS A 195 11.11 -11.65 -5.97
CA LYS A 195 12.29 -10.81 -6.17
C LYS A 195 13.43 -11.68 -6.69
N ARG A 196 13.79 -11.46 -7.94
CA ARG A 196 14.99 -12.08 -8.51
C ARG A 196 16.20 -11.23 -8.13
N GLU A 197 17.12 -11.82 -7.39
CA GLU A 197 18.43 -11.23 -7.22
C GLU A 197 19.17 -11.25 -8.56
N ALA A 198 19.86 -10.16 -8.88
CA ALA A 198 20.65 -10.03 -10.12
C ALA A 198 21.88 -10.98 -10.14
N THR A 199 22.11 -11.71 -9.06
CA THR A 199 23.15 -12.73 -8.97
C THR A 199 22.65 -14.01 -9.62
N ASN A 200 23.38 -14.52 -10.61
CA ASN A 200 23.12 -15.80 -11.29
C ASN A 200 23.26 -17.03 -10.34
N GLN A 201 22.98 -16.88 -9.07
CA GLN A 201 23.01 -17.95 -8.10
C GLN A 201 21.67 -18.69 -8.13
N THR A 202 21.74 -19.99 -8.32
CA THR A 202 20.58 -20.87 -8.14
C THR A 202 20.13 -20.79 -6.68
N PRO A 203 18.81 -20.68 -6.41
CA PRO A 203 18.31 -20.64 -5.06
C PRO A 203 18.76 -21.89 -4.29
N THR A 204 19.14 -21.69 -3.05
CA THR A 204 19.49 -22.81 -2.17
C THR A 204 18.25 -23.70 -1.93
N LEU A 205 18.46 -24.97 -1.62
CA LEU A 205 17.38 -25.90 -1.25
C LEU A 205 16.51 -25.37 -0.10
N VAL A 206 17.11 -24.60 0.81
CA VAL A 206 16.40 -23.97 1.94
C VAL A 206 15.46 -22.88 1.45
N GLU A 207 15.94 -22.00 0.58
CA GLU A 207 15.14 -20.91 0.00
C GLU A 207 13.98 -21.45 -0.84
N ALA A 208 14.24 -22.44 -1.68
CA ALA A 208 13.20 -23.09 -2.46
C ALA A 208 12.12 -23.74 -1.57
N ARG A 209 12.51 -24.36 -0.46
CA ARG A 209 11.59 -24.98 0.49
C ARG A 209 10.74 -23.94 1.21
N GLU A 210 11.34 -22.85 1.67
CA GLU A 210 10.63 -21.78 2.34
C GLU A 210 9.65 -21.09 1.39
N PHE A 211 10.05 -20.80 0.17
CA PHE A 211 9.18 -20.25 -0.86
C PHE A 211 7.99 -21.18 -1.12
N LEU A 212 8.23 -22.49 -1.23
CA LEU A 212 7.16 -23.47 -1.42
C LEU A 212 6.18 -23.50 -0.24
N GLN A 213 6.67 -23.43 1.02
CA GLN A 213 5.82 -23.38 2.20
C GLN A 213 4.93 -22.14 2.21
N VAL A 214 5.49 -20.97 1.89
CA VAL A 214 4.71 -19.72 1.83
C VAL A 214 3.71 -19.75 0.67
N THR A 215 4.09 -20.30 -0.48
CA THR A 215 3.18 -20.49 -1.62
C THR A 215 2.00 -21.37 -1.25
N GLN A 216 2.23 -22.50 -0.59
CA GLN A 216 1.18 -23.41 -0.12
C GLN A 216 0.25 -22.72 0.89
N LEU A 217 0.81 -21.92 1.80
CA LEU A 217 0.04 -21.15 2.75
C LEU A 217 -0.89 -20.15 2.04
N ILE A 218 -0.37 -19.38 1.08
CA ILE A 218 -1.19 -18.42 0.31
C ILE A 218 -2.29 -19.14 -0.48
N LEU A 219 -1.98 -20.27 -1.10
CA LEU A 219 -2.97 -21.06 -1.85
C LEU A 219 -4.06 -21.66 -0.96
N SER A 220 -3.79 -21.84 0.34
CA SER A 220 -4.76 -22.34 1.31
C SER A 220 -5.75 -21.27 1.80
N TYR A 221 -5.50 -19.99 1.53
CA TYR A 221 -6.38 -18.92 1.98
C TYR A 221 -7.75 -18.98 1.30
N GLN A 222 -8.78 -18.70 2.09
CA GLN A 222 -10.15 -18.61 1.58
C GLN A 222 -10.27 -17.48 0.57
N LYS A 223 -10.87 -17.78 -0.59
CA LYS A 223 -11.14 -16.83 -1.65
C LYS A 223 -12.63 -16.50 -1.70
N SER A 224 -12.99 -15.23 -1.76
CA SER A 224 -14.38 -14.80 -1.95
C SER A 224 -14.79 -14.80 -3.42
N SER A 225 -13.84 -14.63 -4.35
CA SER A 225 -14.08 -14.80 -5.77
C SER A 225 -13.85 -16.25 -6.20
N PRO A 226 -14.85 -16.94 -6.78
CA PRO A 226 -14.69 -18.31 -7.27
C PRO A 226 -13.75 -18.39 -8.47
N ASN A 227 -13.61 -17.29 -9.20
CA ASN A 227 -12.79 -17.22 -10.43
C ASN A 227 -11.34 -16.78 -10.16
N ALA A 228 -11.00 -16.46 -8.91
CA ALA A 228 -9.67 -15.96 -8.58
C ALA A 228 -8.58 -16.99 -8.81
N VAL A 229 -7.67 -16.70 -9.73
CA VAL A 229 -6.45 -17.46 -9.97
C VAL A 229 -5.28 -16.77 -9.27
N VAL A 230 -4.56 -17.49 -8.41
CA VAL A 230 -3.32 -17.02 -7.78
C VAL A 230 -2.15 -17.67 -8.50
N MET A 231 -1.22 -16.84 -8.97
CA MET A 231 -0.05 -17.28 -9.73
C MET A 231 1.23 -16.73 -9.08
N PHE A 232 2.28 -17.51 -9.17
CA PHE A 232 3.64 -17.14 -8.77
C PHE A 232 4.54 -17.12 -10.01
N SER A 233 5.40 -16.11 -10.13
CA SER A 233 6.25 -15.91 -11.31
C SER A 233 7.64 -15.41 -10.91
#